data_51b0287930289f02c32df479d5fb2606
#
_entry.id   51b0287930289f02c32df479d5fb2606
#
_cell.length_a   1.000
_cell.length_b   1.000
_cell.length_c   1.000
_cell.angle_alpha   90.00
_cell.angle_beta   90.00
_cell.angle_gamma   90.00
#
_symmetry.space_group_name_H-M   'P 1'
#
loop_
_entity.id
_entity.type
_entity.pdbx_description
1 polymer ?
#
loop_
_entity_poly.entity_id
_entity_poly.type
_entity_poly.pdbx_seq_one_letter_code
_entity_poly.pdbx_strand_id
1 'polypeptide(L)'
;LWTEEWIINQAIAALQAAAGEGQLLCAVSGGVDSAVCARLARMAVGDRLTCVFVDTGLFRHHEPQAVLDSYQETLGLHVQRVDAQESFLKALSGLRATQDKQQAAARLLTQVFARELAQLPGAHTLVLGTNLNDALYSDPPQAASGGVSSAFPVCEPVRGLFKDEVRRLAKALSLPS
;
A
#
# COMPACT_ATOMS: atom_id res chain seq x y z
N LEU A 1 -6.99 2.79 -27.18
CA LEU A 1 -6.96 1.44 -26.58
C LEU A 1 -6.02 1.48 -25.38
N TRP A 2 -6.52 1.10 -24.23
CA TRP A 2 -5.77 1.03 -22.97
C TRP A 2 -4.91 -0.24 -23.03
N THR A 3 -3.59 -0.07 -23.22
CA THR A 3 -2.63 -1.17 -23.14
C THR A 3 -2.00 -1.17 -21.76
N GLU A 4 -1.52 -2.33 -21.33
CA GLU A 4 -0.77 -2.45 -20.07
C GLU A 4 0.43 -1.49 -20.04
N GLU A 5 1.14 -1.34 -21.15
CA GLU A 5 2.25 -0.40 -21.28
C GLU A 5 1.81 1.06 -21.06
N TRP A 6 0.69 1.47 -21.65
CA TRP A 6 0.15 2.81 -21.45
C TRP A 6 -0.22 3.05 -19.98
N ILE A 7 -0.89 2.08 -19.33
CA ILE A 7 -1.27 2.16 -17.91
C ILE A 7 0.00 2.27 -17.04
N ILE A 8 1.01 1.45 -17.29
CA ILE A 8 2.28 1.48 -16.56
C ILE A 8 2.93 2.86 -16.68
N ASN A 9 3.02 3.42 -17.88
CA ASN A 9 3.62 4.73 -18.12
C ASN A 9 2.84 5.86 -17.41
N GLN A 10 1.50 5.82 -17.42
CA GLN A 10 0.67 6.79 -16.70
C GLN A 10 0.87 6.68 -15.19
N ALA A 11 0.92 5.47 -14.65
CA ALA A 11 1.15 5.23 -13.24
C ALA A 11 2.54 5.71 -12.79
N ILE A 12 3.58 5.45 -13.58
CA ILE A 12 4.94 5.94 -13.33
C ILE A 12 4.97 7.47 -13.31
N ALA A 13 4.36 8.13 -14.31
CA ALA A 13 4.32 9.58 -14.37
C ALA A 13 3.59 10.20 -13.16
N ALA A 14 2.47 9.60 -12.74
CA ALA A 14 1.74 10.03 -11.55
C ALA A 14 2.56 9.87 -10.26
N LEU A 15 3.28 8.75 -10.13
CA LEU A 15 4.16 8.49 -8.99
C LEU A 15 5.35 9.45 -8.94
N GLN A 16 5.96 9.76 -10.10
CA GLN A 16 7.03 10.75 -10.20
C GLN A 16 6.55 12.16 -9.81
N ALA A 17 5.37 12.55 -10.30
CA ALA A 17 4.76 13.83 -9.94
C ALA A 17 4.44 13.90 -8.44
N ALA A 18 3.93 12.81 -7.85
CA ALA A 18 3.62 12.72 -6.43
C ALA A 18 4.87 12.74 -5.54
N ALA A 19 5.99 12.19 -6.02
CA ALA A 19 7.27 12.20 -5.30
C ALA A 19 7.97 13.57 -5.35
N GLY A 20 7.88 14.27 -6.48
CA GLY A 20 8.74 15.42 -6.75
C GLY A 20 10.22 15.06 -6.53
N GLU A 21 10.92 15.87 -5.77
CA GLU A 21 12.33 15.63 -5.38
C GLU A 21 12.45 14.71 -4.14
N GLY A 22 11.33 14.41 -3.45
CA GLY A 22 11.32 13.65 -2.21
C GLY A 22 11.27 12.14 -2.41
N GLN A 23 11.06 11.43 -1.29
CA GLN A 23 10.88 9.98 -1.24
C GLN A 23 9.40 9.61 -1.27
N LEU A 24 9.10 8.39 -1.69
CA LEU A 24 7.78 7.76 -1.55
C LEU A 24 7.82 6.70 -0.44
N LEU A 25 6.76 6.66 0.34
CA LEU A 25 6.47 5.55 1.24
C LEU A 25 5.40 4.67 0.60
N CYS A 26 5.69 3.40 0.37
CA CYS A 26 4.72 2.45 -0.18
C CYS A 26 4.28 1.45 0.88
N ALA A 27 3.00 1.43 1.17
CA ALA A 27 2.40 0.42 2.04
C ALA A 27 2.24 -0.90 1.29
N VAL A 28 2.77 -1.98 1.84
CA VAL A 28 2.67 -3.32 1.27
C VAL A 28 1.91 -4.25 2.21
N SER A 29 1.08 -5.12 1.64
CA SER A 29 0.22 -6.04 2.39
C SER A 29 0.45 -7.52 2.05
N GLY A 30 1.32 -7.80 1.09
CA GLY A 30 1.49 -9.14 0.52
C GLY A 30 0.51 -9.49 -0.60
N GLY A 31 -0.48 -8.63 -0.87
CA GLY A 31 -1.41 -8.78 -1.98
C GLY A 31 -0.83 -8.29 -3.32
N VAL A 32 -1.39 -8.79 -4.43
CA VAL A 32 -0.95 -8.45 -5.79
C VAL A 32 -1.02 -6.95 -6.07
N ASP A 33 -2.04 -6.26 -5.54
CA ASP A 33 -2.23 -4.82 -5.79
C ASP A 33 -1.10 -3.99 -5.19
N SER A 34 -0.72 -4.28 -3.94
CA SER A 34 0.40 -3.62 -3.28
C SER A 34 1.75 -3.98 -3.92
N ALA A 35 1.89 -5.22 -4.43
CA ALA A 35 3.10 -5.63 -5.16
C ALA A 35 3.25 -4.87 -6.49
N VAL A 36 2.16 -4.73 -7.25
CA VAL A 36 2.14 -3.91 -8.48
C VAL A 36 2.51 -2.46 -8.18
N CYS A 37 1.91 -1.87 -7.14
CA CYS A 37 2.22 -0.49 -6.74
C CYS A 37 3.68 -0.31 -6.30
N ALA A 38 4.23 -1.24 -5.53
CA ALA A 38 5.64 -1.21 -5.12
C ALA A 38 6.59 -1.31 -6.31
N ARG A 39 6.27 -2.19 -7.29
CA ARG A 39 7.05 -2.32 -8.52
C ARG A 39 7.01 -1.05 -9.36
N LEU A 40 5.82 -0.48 -9.57
CA LEU A 40 5.64 0.79 -10.29
C LEU A 40 6.37 1.95 -9.61
N ALA A 41 6.27 2.05 -8.28
CA ALA A 41 6.96 3.07 -7.50
C ALA A 41 8.48 2.92 -7.59
N ARG A 42 9.02 1.68 -7.55
CA ARG A 42 10.45 1.43 -7.78
C ARG A 42 10.90 1.88 -9.16
N MET A 43 10.10 1.63 -10.20
CA MET A 43 10.39 2.09 -11.56
C MET A 43 10.32 3.62 -11.68
N ALA A 44 9.43 4.26 -10.92
CA ALA A 44 9.24 5.72 -10.96
C ALA A 44 10.36 6.49 -10.26
N VAL A 45 10.79 6.06 -9.07
CA VAL A 45 11.67 6.86 -8.20
C VAL A 45 12.97 6.15 -7.79
N GLY A 46 13.15 4.90 -8.19
CA GLY A 46 14.37 4.15 -7.89
C GLY A 46 14.59 3.99 -6.38
N ASP A 47 15.78 4.36 -5.90
CA ASP A 47 16.16 4.23 -4.49
C ASP A 47 15.46 5.21 -3.54
N ARG A 48 14.70 6.16 -4.08
CA ARG A 48 13.84 7.08 -3.28
C ARG A 48 12.51 6.42 -2.85
N LEU A 49 12.42 5.11 -2.86
CA LEU A 49 11.28 4.33 -2.40
C LEU A 49 11.61 3.62 -1.09
N THR A 50 10.74 3.78 -0.10
CA THR A 50 10.70 2.96 1.11
C THR A 50 9.40 2.16 1.13
N CYS A 51 9.50 0.83 1.26
CA CYS A 51 8.35 -0.04 1.41
C CYS A 51 8.16 -0.40 2.89
N VAL A 52 6.92 -0.35 3.37
CA VAL A 52 6.56 -0.63 4.76
C VAL A 52 5.46 -1.67 4.83
N PHE A 53 5.69 -2.71 5.61
CA PHE A 53 4.69 -3.69 6.03
C PHE A 53 4.32 -3.43 7.49
N VAL A 54 3.05 -3.12 7.76
CA VAL A 54 2.55 -2.92 9.13
C VAL A 54 2.03 -4.24 9.67
N ASP A 55 2.74 -4.81 10.62
CA ASP A 55 2.31 -6.01 11.31
C ASP A 55 1.32 -5.66 12.42
N THR A 56 0.06 -5.95 12.15
CA THR A 56 -1.07 -5.66 13.07
C THR A 56 -1.32 -6.76 14.09
N GLY A 57 -0.61 -7.88 14.01
CA GLY A 57 -0.87 -9.07 14.83
C GLY A 57 -2.12 -9.85 14.43
N LEU A 58 -2.78 -9.49 13.32
CA LEU A 58 -3.98 -10.16 12.81
C LEU A 58 -3.67 -11.14 11.66
N PHE A 59 -2.40 -11.28 11.31
CA PHE A 59 -1.94 -12.21 10.28
C PHE A 59 -1.80 -13.63 10.84
N ARG A 60 -1.81 -14.60 9.93
CA ARG A 60 -1.49 -15.98 10.28
C ARG A 60 -0.03 -16.09 10.71
N HIS A 61 0.26 -17.10 11.54
CA HIS A 61 1.63 -17.38 11.94
C HIS A 61 2.53 -17.60 10.69
N HIS A 62 3.71 -16.99 10.66
CA HIS A 62 4.65 -16.94 9.53
C HIS A 62 4.24 -16.10 8.31
N GLU A 63 3.01 -15.61 8.20
CA GLU A 63 2.57 -14.80 7.06
C GLU A 63 3.36 -13.48 6.92
N PRO A 64 3.65 -12.72 8.00
CA PRO A 64 4.46 -11.51 7.90
C PRO A 64 5.84 -11.76 7.30
N GLN A 65 6.53 -12.82 7.74
CA GLN A 65 7.86 -13.15 7.22
C GLN A 65 7.80 -13.56 5.75
N ALA A 66 6.82 -14.38 5.36
CA ALA A 66 6.63 -14.80 3.98
C ALA A 66 6.39 -13.60 3.04
N VAL A 67 5.68 -12.57 3.50
CA VAL A 67 5.50 -11.32 2.74
C VAL A 67 6.85 -10.63 2.51
N LEU A 68 7.64 -10.43 3.57
CA LEU A 68 8.94 -9.77 3.48
C LEU A 68 9.89 -10.51 2.53
N ASP A 69 9.98 -11.83 2.67
CA ASP A 69 10.82 -12.69 1.84
C ASP A 69 10.39 -12.61 0.37
N SER A 70 9.08 -12.66 0.11
CA SER A 70 8.53 -12.56 -1.25
C SER A 70 8.89 -11.23 -1.94
N TYR A 71 8.83 -10.10 -1.25
CA TYR A 71 9.21 -8.81 -1.80
C TYR A 71 10.72 -8.74 -2.07
N GLN A 72 11.54 -9.28 -1.17
CA GLN A 72 12.98 -9.32 -1.35
C GLN A 72 13.38 -10.22 -2.53
N GLU A 73 12.84 -11.43 -2.61
CA GLU A 73 13.18 -12.42 -3.64
C GLU A 73 12.65 -12.05 -5.02
N THR A 74 11.41 -11.55 -5.08
CA THR A 74 10.72 -11.29 -6.36
C THR A 74 11.02 -9.90 -6.93
N LEU A 75 11.09 -8.89 -6.07
CA LEU A 75 11.22 -7.49 -6.48
C LEU A 75 12.60 -6.91 -6.16
N GLY A 76 13.42 -7.59 -5.40
CA GLY A 76 14.67 -7.04 -4.86
C GLY A 76 14.42 -5.83 -3.95
N LEU A 77 13.23 -5.75 -3.35
CA LEU A 77 12.82 -4.64 -2.48
C LEU A 77 12.97 -5.04 -1.02
N HIS A 78 13.74 -4.24 -0.28
CA HIS A 78 13.74 -4.33 1.16
C HIS A 78 12.46 -3.70 1.71
N VAL A 79 11.72 -4.47 2.50
CA VAL A 79 10.49 -4.01 3.16
C VAL A 79 10.76 -3.86 4.65
N GLN A 80 10.55 -2.66 5.17
CA GLN A 80 10.62 -2.39 6.59
C GLN A 80 9.36 -2.93 7.28
N ARG A 81 9.55 -3.83 8.27
CA ARG A 81 8.46 -4.28 9.13
C ARG A 81 8.26 -3.30 10.27
N VAL A 82 7.05 -2.80 10.42
CA VAL A 82 6.62 -1.99 11.55
C VAL A 82 5.75 -2.85 12.46
N ASP A 83 6.22 -3.14 13.65
CA ASP A 83 5.44 -3.87 14.65
C ASP A 83 4.42 -2.92 15.30
N ALA A 84 3.15 -3.19 15.05
CA ALA A 84 2.01 -2.48 15.62
C ALA A 84 1.05 -3.42 16.36
N GLN A 85 1.44 -4.68 16.60
CA GLN A 85 0.58 -5.74 17.12
C GLN A 85 -0.12 -5.34 18.42
N GLU A 86 0.65 -4.90 19.42
CA GLU A 86 0.08 -4.53 20.72
C GLU A 86 -0.94 -3.40 20.60
N SER A 87 -0.64 -2.37 19.80
CA SER A 87 -1.53 -1.22 19.59
C SER A 87 -2.83 -1.63 18.92
N PHE A 88 -2.76 -2.50 17.90
CA PHE A 88 -3.94 -3.00 17.19
C PHE A 88 -4.79 -3.90 18.07
N LEU A 89 -4.20 -4.87 18.75
CA LEU A 89 -4.91 -5.79 19.63
C LEU A 89 -5.61 -5.03 20.76
N LYS A 90 -4.94 -4.05 21.36
CA LYS A 90 -5.53 -3.20 22.41
C LYS A 90 -6.69 -2.36 21.89
N ALA A 91 -6.55 -1.72 20.73
CA ALA A 91 -7.60 -0.86 20.17
C ALA A 91 -8.82 -1.64 19.67
N LEU A 92 -8.64 -2.87 19.21
CA LEU A 92 -9.72 -3.73 18.72
C LEU A 92 -10.38 -4.53 19.85
N SER A 93 -9.75 -4.63 21.00
CA SER A 93 -10.28 -5.35 22.16
C SER A 93 -11.61 -4.75 22.61
N GLY A 94 -12.62 -5.61 22.78
CA GLY A 94 -13.97 -5.21 23.22
C GLY A 94 -14.87 -4.62 22.13
N LEU A 95 -14.34 -4.28 20.95
CA LEU A 95 -15.15 -3.82 19.83
C LEU A 95 -15.90 -5.01 19.18
N ARG A 96 -17.22 -4.88 19.05
CA ARG A 96 -18.07 -5.92 18.45
C ARG A 96 -18.50 -5.57 17.03
N ALA A 97 -18.86 -4.32 16.77
CA ALA A 97 -19.31 -3.88 15.46
C ALA A 97 -18.14 -3.82 14.47
N THR A 98 -18.36 -4.34 13.26
CA THR A 98 -17.37 -4.33 12.18
C THR A 98 -16.92 -2.92 11.84
N GLN A 99 -17.85 -1.97 11.80
CA GLN A 99 -17.55 -0.57 11.49
C GLN A 99 -16.62 0.07 12.53
N ASP A 100 -16.83 -0.20 13.83
CA ASP A 100 -15.96 0.32 14.89
C ASP A 100 -14.54 -0.23 14.76
N LYS A 101 -14.42 -1.53 14.45
CA LYS A 101 -13.12 -2.17 14.20
C LYS A 101 -12.39 -1.56 13.01
N GLN A 102 -13.10 -1.33 11.89
CA GLN A 102 -12.55 -0.72 10.70
C GLN A 102 -12.06 0.72 10.98
N GLN A 103 -12.86 1.51 11.69
CA GLN A 103 -12.48 2.87 12.05
C GLN A 103 -11.25 2.91 12.99
N ALA A 104 -11.21 2.03 13.99
CA ALA A 104 -10.08 1.94 14.90
C ALA A 104 -8.80 1.53 14.16
N ALA A 105 -8.87 0.52 13.28
CA ALA A 105 -7.76 0.07 12.45
C ALA A 105 -7.27 1.19 11.50
N ALA A 106 -8.19 1.90 10.84
CA ALA A 106 -7.86 3.01 9.94
C ALA A 106 -7.11 4.15 10.65
N ARG A 107 -7.57 4.51 11.87
CA ARG A 107 -6.89 5.53 12.68
C ARG A 107 -5.47 5.13 13.06
N LEU A 108 -5.27 3.87 13.47
CA LEU A 108 -3.94 3.36 13.82
C LEU A 108 -3.02 3.30 12.61
N LEU A 109 -3.50 2.81 11.46
CA LEU A 109 -2.72 2.81 10.22
C LEU A 109 -2.30 4.22 9.82
N THR A 110 -3.21 5.20 9.92
CA THR A 110 -2.90 6.62 9.67
C THR A 110 -1.78 7.12 10.56
N GLN A 111 -1.82 6.80 11.85
CA GLN A 111 -0.78 7.20 12.81
C GLN A 111 0.57 6.54 12.49
N VAL A 112 0.56 5.26 12.16
CA VAL A 112 1.77 4.52 11.76
C VAL A 112 2.38 5.16 10.52
N PHE A 113 1.61 5.35 9.44
CA PHE A 113 2.13 5.92 8.20
C PHE A 113 2.60 7.38 8.36
N ALA A 114 1.89 8.20 9.15
CA ALA A 114 2.33 9.55 9.46
C ALA A 114 3.69 9.58 10.16
N ARG A 115 3.91 8.66 11.11
CA ARG A 115 5.18 8.51 11.80
C ARG A 115 6.29 8.07 10.86
N GLU A 116 6.05 7.08 10.00
CA GLU A 116 7.04 6.59 9.06
C GLU A 116 7.39 7.65 8.00
N LEU A 117 6.39 8.36 7.47
CA LEU A 117 6.61 9.49 6.56
C LEU A 117 7.48 10.59 7.19
N ALA A 118 7.25 10.92 8.46
CA ALA A 118 8.01 11.95 9.17
C ALA A 118 9.50 11.59 9.36
N GLN A 119 9.86 10.31 9.28
CA GLN A 119 11.24 9.83 9.39
C GLN A 119 11.99 9.88 8.06
N LEU A 120 11.29 10.00 6.93
CA LEU A 120 11.88 9.97 5.60
C LEU A 120 12.13 11.38 5.07
N PRO A 121 13.37 11.72 4.66
CA PRO A 121 13.68 13.04 4.15
C PRO A 121 12.86 13.39 2.91
N GLY A 122 12.10 14.50 2.99
CA GLY A 122 11.29 14.99 1.88
C GLY A 122 10.12 14.10 1.46
N ALA A 123 9.82 13.02 2.22
CA ALA A 123 8.68 12.17 1.94
C ALA A 123 7.38 12.85 2.42
N HIS A 124 6.43 12.99 1.50
CA HIS A 124 5.13 13.58 1.78
C HIS A 124 3.97 12.71 1.33
N THR A 125 4.22 11.70 0.48
CA THR A 125 3.19 10.91 -0.18
C THR A 125 3.26 9.44 0.19
N LEU A 126 2.12 8.89 0.58
CA LEU A 126 1.90 7.46 0.78
C LEU A 126 1.37 6.84 -0.51
N VAL A 127 1.94 5.72 -0.93
CA VAL A 127 1.45 4.91 -2.05
C VAL A 127 0.64 3.73 -1.50
N LEU A 128 -0.59 3.58 -1.97
CA LEU A 128 -1.51 2.51 -1.60
C LEU A 128 -1.96 1.70 -2.80
N GLY A 129 -2.17 0.40 -2.57
CA GLY A 129 -2.64 -0.56 -3.58
C GLY A 129 -4.17 -0.71 -3.63
N THR A 130 -4.93 0.38 -3.52
CA THR A 130 -6.38 0.37 -3.67
C THR A 130 -6.75 0.23 -5.15
N ASN A 131 -7.62 -0.72 -5.49
CA ASN A 131 -8.16 -0.92 -6.83
C ASN A 131 -9.62 -0.47 -6.94
N LEU A 132 -10.21 -0.53 -8.14
CA LEU A 132 -11.58 -0.07 -8.38
C LEU A 132 -12.62 -0.90 -7.62
N ASN A 133 -12.42 -2.20 -7.46
CA ASN A 133 -13.31 -3.04 -6.67
C ASN A 133 -13.34 -2.58 -5.20
N ASP A 134 -12.16 -2.32 -4.61
CA ASP A 134 -12.07 -1.81 -3.24
C ASP A 134 -12.77 -0.45 -3.13
N ALA A 135 -12.58 0.44 -4.12
CA ALA A 135 -13.18 1.76 -4.12
C ALA A 135 -14.71 1.74 -4.26
N LEU A 136 -15.26 0.80 -5.05
CA LEU A 136 -16.70 0.70 -5.31
C LEU A 136 -17.46 -0.08 -4.23
N TYR A 137 -16.83 -1.12 -3.66
CA TYR A 137 -17.50 -2.06 -2.76
C TYR A 137 -17.17 -1.88 -1.28
N SER A 138 -16.33 -0.89 -0.94
CA SER A 138 -16.10 -0.53 0.45
C SER A 138 -17.25 0.33 0.99
N ASP A 139 -17.75 0.00 2.16
CA ASP A 139 -18.81 0.77 2.83
C ASP A 139 -18.27 1.35 4.16
N PRO A 140 -18.17 2.67 4.30
CA PRO A 140 -18.40 3.72 3.28
C PRO A 140 -17.27 3.78 2.22
N PRO A 141 -17.48 4.40 1.05
CA PRO A 141 -16.49 4.45 -0.04
C PRO A 141 -15.11 4.99 0.35
N GLN A 142 -15.03 5.79 1.40
CA GLN A 142 -13.76 6.29 1.98
C GLN A 142 -12.97 5.21 2.73
N ALA A 143 -13.58 4.07 3.05
CA ALA A 143 -12.90 2.95 3.69
C ALA A 143 -11.99 2.17 2.73
N ALA A 144 -12.10 2.40 1.42
CA ALA A 144 -11.26 1.74 0.41
C ALA A 144 -9.76 2.01 0.60
N SER A 145 -9.41 3.24 0.98
CA SER A 145 -8.04 3.62 1.36
C SER A 145 -7.77 3.40 2.86
N GLY A 146 -8.59 2.59 3.53
CA GLY A 146 -8.46 2.37 4.98
C GLY A 146 -8.72 3.62 5.83
N GLY A 147 -9.38 4.64 5.27
CA GLY A 147 -9.59 5.93 5.95
C GLY A 147 -8.33 6.77 6.17
N VAL A 148 -7.22 6.40 5.49
CA VAL A 148 -5.88 6.98 5.70
C VAL A 148 -5.71 8.35 5.01
N SER A 149 -6.60 8.76 4.14
CA SER A 149 -6.37 9.81 3.14
C SER A 149 -6.41 11.27 3.63
N SER A 150 -6.73 11.56 4.89
CA SER A 150 -6.91 12.95 5.34
C SER A 150 -5.69 13.58 6.01
N ALA A 151 -4.69 12.80 6.39
CA ALA A 151 -3.53 13.28 7.15
C ALA A 151 -2.33 13.67 6.27
N PHE A 152 -2.22 13.12 5.07
CA PHE A 152 -1.13 13.34 4.11
C PHE A 152 -1.58 12.97 2.69
N PRO A 153 -0.86 13.43 1.65
CA PRO A 153 -1.14 13.05 0.26
C PRO A 153 -1.03 11.54 0.06
N VAL A 154 -1.98 10.98 -0.69
CA VAL A 154 -2.01 9.56 -1.06
C VAL A 154 -2.00 9.43 -2.57
N CYS A 155 -1.15 8.55 -3.09
CA CYS A 155 -1.12 8.14 -4.49
C CYS A 155 -1.60 6.69 -4.60
N GLU A 156 -2.62 6.46 -5.41
CA GLU A 156 -3.25 5.14 -5.62
C GLU A 156 -3.16 4.77 -7.11
N PRO A 157 -2.02 4.26 -7.57
CA PRO A 157 -1.74 4.09 -9.01
C PRO A 157 -2.72 3.16 -9.74
N VAL A 158 -3.34 2.23 -9.01
CA VAL A 158 -4.24 1.21 -9.58
C VAL A 158 -5.71 1.44 -9.22
N ARG A 159 -6.07 2.59 -8.61
CA ARG A 159 -7.43 2.88 -8.14
C ARG A 159 -8.50 2.79 -9.23
N GLY A 160 -8.15 3.16 -10.46
CA GLY A 160 -9.05 3.13 -11.61
C GLY A 160 -9.14 1.78 -12.33
N LEU A 161 -8.48 0.75 -11.82
CA LEU A 161 -8.36 -0.56 -12.46
C LEU A 161 -9.18 -1.62 -11.73
N PHE A 162 -9.83 -2.49 -12.49
CA PHE A 162 -10.44 -3.69 -11.95
C PHE A 162 -9.37 -4.71 -11.52
N LYS A 163 -9.71 -5.61 -10.62
CA LYS A 163 -8.80 -6.63 -10.09
C LYS A 163 -8.12 -7.47 -11.18
N ASP A 164 -8.85 -7.77 -12.24
CA ASP A 164 -8.31 -8.55 -13.37
C ASP A 164 -7.31 -7.74 -14.20
N GLU A 165 -7.51 -6.42 -14.29
CA GLU A 165 -6.55 -5.53 -14.95
C GLU A 165 -5.27 -5.40 -14.11
N VAL A 166 -5.38 -5.31 -12.78
CA VAL A 166 -4.22 -5.33 -11.88
C VAL A 166 -3.44 -6.63 -12.02
N ARG A 167 -4.11 -7.79 -12.13
CA ARG A 167 -3.46 -9.08 -12.37
C ARG A 167 -2.74 -9.13 -13.73
N ARG A 168 -3.33 -8.52 -14.78
CA ARG A 168 -2.66 -8.40 -16.09
C ARG A 168 -1.41 -7.53 -15.98
N LEU A 169 -1.48 -6.41 -15.26
CA LEU A 169 -0.29 -5.58 -14.98
C LEU A 169 0.77 -6.36 -14.19
N ALA A 170 0.39 -7.13 -13.19
CA ALA A 170 1.32 -7.96 -12.43
C ALA A 170 2.09 -8.90 -13.37
N LYS A 171 1.37 -9.56 -14.28
CA LYS A 171 1.98 -10.43 -15.30
C LYS A 171 2.92 -9.66 -16.24
N ALA A 172 2.50 -8.48 -16.73
CA ALA A 172 3.33 -7.62 -17.59
C ALA A 172 4.61 -7.13 -16.88
N LEU A 173 4.54 -6.95 -15.56
CA LEU A 173 5.64 -6.56 -14.69
C LEU A 173 6.47 -7.75 -14.17
N SER A 174 6.19 -8.98 -14.66
CA SER A 174 6.84 -10.22 -14.23
C SER A 174 6.72 -10.51 -12.73
N LEU A 175 5.59 -10.13 -12.14
CA LEU A 175 5.27 -10.43 -10.75
C LEU A 175 4.54 -11.77 -10.65
N PRO A 176 4.70 -12.51 -9.53
CA PRO A 176 3.90 -13.70 -9.27
C PRO A 176 2.42 -13.31 -9.14
N SER A 177 1.57 -14.12 -9.72
CA SER A 177 0.10 -13.95 -9.73
C SER A 177 -0.56 -14.64 -8.55
#